data_9273487a6d77b9a5b12514f24c3c9d63
#
_entry.id   9273487a6d77b9a5b12514f24c3c9d63
#
_cell.length_a   1.000
_cell.length_b   1.000
_cell.length_c   1.000
_cell.angle_alpha   90.00
_cell.angle_beta   90.00
_cell.angle_gamma   90.00
#
_symmetry.space_group_name_H-M   'P 1'
#
loop_
_entity.id
_entity.type
_entity.pdbx_description
1 polymer ?
#
loop_
_entity_poly.entity_id
_entity_poly.type
_entity_poly.pdbx_seq_one_letter_code
_entity_poly.pdbx_strand_id
1 'polypeptide(L)'
;MNDYIDINHKFRIPIGVEKDSLNVHYYPFDESYINIITSTELEYQKFITCFLTFINQANIVKGVVLDGDNILGKSFENLKVCTAIGECEKQIDEIFITVRDRNNAYKEAIEAGKKTQNYEPFFIVINSLATLRAMLSDEKKEKLSLILEKGSSNYNIAIIV
;
A
#
# COMPACT_ATOMS: atom_id res chain seq x y z
N MET A 1 -12.14 -12.08 14.97
CA MET A 1 -11.16 -11.50 14.06
C MET A 1 -11.21 -9.97 14.05
N ASN A 2 -12.38 -9.35 14.26
CA ASN A 2 -12.50 -7.89 14.35
C ASN A 2 -11.93 -7.27 15.64
N ASP A 3 -11.63 -8.07 16.67
CA ASP A 3 -11.14 -7.59 17.97
C ASP A 3 -9.71 -7.05 17.94
N TYR A 4 -9.01 -7.27 16.82
CA TYR A 4 -7.61 -6.85 16.63
C TYR A 4 -7.46 -5.62 15.72
N ILE A 5 -8.58 -5.01 15.30
CA ILE A 5 -8.56 -3.86 14.42
C ILE A 5 -8.92 -2.62 15.22
N ASP A 6 -7.97 -1.72 15.38
CA ASP A 6 -8.25 -0.40 15.90
C ASP A 6 -8.91 0.45 14.81
N ILE A 7 -10.24 0.63 14.91
CA ILE A 7 -11.03 1.42 13.95
C ILE A 7 -10.52 2.87 13.84
N ASN A 8 -9.89 3.38 14.89
CA ASN A 8 -9.34 4.73 14.92
C ASN A 8 -7.94 4.82 14.26
N HIS A 9 -7.28 3.67 14.09
CA HIS A 9 -5.93 3.57 13.54
C HIS A 9 -5.88 2.51 12.43
N LYS A 10 -6.59 2.76 11.34
CA LYS A 10 -6.79 1.82 10.22
C LYS A 10 -5.51 1.30 9.56
N PHE A 11 -4.37 1.99 9.75
CA PHE A 11 -3.07 1.54 9.27
C PHE A 11 -2.26 0.73 10.30
N ARG A 12 -2.75 0.56 11.51
CA ARG A 12 -2.15 -0.35 12.49
C ARG A 12 -2.59 -1.77 12.20
N ILE A 13 -1.72 -2.51 11.56
CA ILE A 13 -1.98 -3.88 11.12
C ILE A 13 -1.24 -4.85 12.04
N PRO A 14 -1.91 -5.87 12.58
CA PRO A 14 -1.23 -6.90 13.35
C PRO A 14 -0.29 -7.70 12.45
N ILE A 15 0.98 -7.74 12.82
CA ILE A 15 2.03 -8.44 12.06
C ILE A 15 2.51 -9.72 12.73
N GLY A 16 2.14 -9.95 13.98
CA GLY A 16 2.55 -11.13 14.72
C GLY A 16 2.11 -11.11 16.17
N VAL A 17 2.45 -12.19 16.86
CA VAL A 17 2.23 -12.36 18.30
C VAL A 17 3.56 -12.61 18.97
N GLU A 18 3.84 -11.89 20.05
CA GLU A 18 5.04 -12.08 20.85
C GLU A 18 5.01 -13.45 21.53
N LYS A 19 6.11 -14.18 21.44
CA LYS A 19 6.16 -15.58 21.89
C LYS A 19 5.90 -15.76 23.39
N ASP A 20 6.42 -14.85 24.19
CA ASP A 20 6.41 -15.02 25.66
C ASP A 20 5.18 -14.35 26.31
N SER A 21 4.79 -13.17 25.85
CA SER A 21 3.66 -12.42 26.41
C SER A 21 2.32 -12.71 25.71
N LEU A 22 2.36 -13.32 24.53
CA LEU A 22 1.22 -13.49 23.65
C LEU A 22 0.52 -12.19 23.21
N ASN A 23 1.21 -11.05 23.39
CA ASN A 23 0.71 -9.76 22.94
C ASN A 23 0.76 -9.65 21.42
N VAL A 24 -0.25 -9.02 20.83
CA VAL A 24 -0.29 -8.75 19.40
C VAL A 24 0.61 -7.56 19.10
N HIS A 25 1.56 -7.75 18.19
CA HIS A 25 2.37 -6.68 17.66
C HIS A 25 1.70 -6.05 16.44
N TYR A 26 1.62 -4.73 16.46
CA TYR A 26 1.08 -3.92 15.37
C TYR A 26 2.18 -3.13 14.71
N TYR A 27 2.15 -3.05 13.39
CA TYR A 27 3.00 -2.15 12.64
C TYR A 27 2.20 -0.94 12.17
N PRO A 28 2.64 0.29 12.47
CA PRO A 28 1.95 1.52 12.08
C PRO A 28 2.38 1.94 10.66
N PHE A 29 1.69 1.44 9.64
CA PHE A 29 2.00 1.77 8.23
C PHE A 29 1.73 3.25 7.87
N ASP A 30 1.10 4.01 8.74
CA ASP A 30 0.82 5.44 8.58
C ASP A 30 1.97 6.36 9.00
N GLU A 31 2.97 5.84 9.70
CA GLU A 31 4.14 6.62 10.09
C GLU A 31 5.09 6.90 8.92
N SER A 32 5.05 6.06 7.89
CA SER A 32 5.88 6.20 6.71
C SER A 32 5.09 6.03 5.43
N TYR A 33 5.35 6.89 4.45
CA TYR A 33 4.74 6.78 3.13
C TYR A 33 5.20 5.52 2.39
N ILE A 34 6.51 5.20 2.48
CA ILE A 34 7.09 3.99 1.89
C ILE A 34 7.58 3.07 3.01
N ASN A 35 7.10 1.85 3.02
CA ASN A 35 7.48 0.79 3.93
C ASN A 35 8.20 -0.30 3.14
N ILE A 36 9.48 -0.53 3.45
CA ILE A 36 10.30 -1.52 2.74
C ILE A 36 10.38 -2.79 3.59
N ILE A 37 10.01 -3.90 2.98
CA ILE A 37 10.12 -5.23 3.58
C ILE A 37 11.28 -5.97 2.93
N THR A 38 12.29 -6.29 3.73
CA THR A 38 13.44 -7.09 3.28
C THR A 38 13.46 -8.42 4.01
N SER A 39 13.52 -9.51 3.26
CA SER A 39 13.56 -10.87 3.81
C SER A 39 14.09 -11.85 2.76
N THR A 40 14.20 -13.11 3.11
CA THR A 40 14.34 -14.16 2.09
C THR A 40 13.06 -14.26 1.26
N GLU A 41 13.16 -14.70 0.01
CA GLU A 41 11.99 -14.81 -0.88
C GLU A 41 10.84 -15.61 -0.26
N LEU A 42 11.14 -16.75 0.37
CA LEU A 42 10.13 -17.60 0.99
C LEU A 42 9.43 -16.93 2.19
N GLU A 43 10.18 -16.22 3.02
CA GLU A 43 9.62 -15.52 4.19
C GLU A 43 8.81 -14.31 3.74
N TYR A 44 9.28 -13.58 2.75
CA TYR A 44 8.53 -12.48 2.13
C TYR A 44 7.18 -12.96 1.59
N GLN A 45 7.17 -14.02 0.78
CA GLN A 45 5.93 -14.57 0.21
C GLN A 45 4.93 -15.00 1.29
N LYS A 46 5.40 -15.62 2.37
CA LYS A 46 4.56 -15.99 3.51
C LYS A 46 3.99 -14.75 4.19
N PHE A 47 4.84 -13.77 4.50
CA PHE A 47 4.43 -12.54 5.16
C PHE A 47 3.40 -11.79 4.32
N ILE A 48 3.71 -11.49 3.07
CA ILE A 48 2.84 -10.69 2.21
C ILE A 48 1.49 -11.40 1.94
N THR A 49 1.51 -12.73 1.81
CA THR A 49 0.27 -13.50 1.65
C THR A 49 -0.61 -13.42 2.91
N CYS A 50 -0.03 -13.55 4.10
CA CYS A 50 -0.76 -13.40 5.36
C CYS A 50 -1.29 -11.98 5.54
N PHE A 51 -0.47 -10.98 5.27
CA PHE A 51 -0.81 -9.57 5.34
C PHE A 51 -1.99 -9.21 4.42
N LEU A 52 -1.91 -9.59 3.14
CA LEU A 52 -2.98 -9.34 2.18
C LEU A 52 -4.27 -10.10 2.51
N THR A 53 -4.15 -11.34 3.01
CA THR A 53 -5.30 -12.11 3.46
C THR A 53 -5.99 -11.41 4.63
N PHE A 54 -5.22 -10.90 5.59
CA PHE A 54 -5.77 -10.14 6.72
C PHE A 54 -6.49 -8.88 6.25
N ILE A 55 -5.86 -8.05 5.43
CA ILE A 55 -6.48 -6.81 4.90
C ILE A 55 -7.76 -7.12 4.13
N ASN A 56 -7.73 -8.15 3.28
CA ASN A 56 -8.88 -8.57 2.50
C ASN A 56 -10.06 -9.02 3.38
N GLN A 57 -9.79 -9.81 4.41
CA GLN A 57 -10.83 -10.29 5.33
C GLN A 57 -11.36 -9.19 6.23
N ALA A 58 -10.50 -8.30 6.68
CA ALA A 58 -10.88 -7.18 7.53
C ALA A 58 -11.75 -6.15 6.80
N ASN A 59 -11.59 -6.02 5.49
CA ASN A 59 -12.32 -5.08 4.61
C ASN A 59 -12.40 -3.63 5.13
N ILE A 60 -11.36 -3.20 5.85
CA ILE A 60 -11.30 -1.89 6.49
C ILE A 60 -10.52 -0.87 5.67
N VAL A 61 -9.70 -1.35 4.73
CA VAL A 61 -8.80 -0.52 3.94
C VAL A 61 -8.91 -0.91 2.47
N LYS A 62 -8.98 0.08 1.60
CA LYS A 62 -8.85 -0.14 0.16
C LYS A 62 -7.39 -0.31 -0.20
N GLY A 63 -7.13 -1.13 -1.20
CA GLY A 63 -5.76 -1.34 -1.65
C GLY A 63 -5.66 -1.91 -3.06
N VAL A 64 -4.45 -1.76 -3.60
CA VAL A 64 -4.07 -2.33 -4.88
C VAL A 64 -2.74 -3.06 -4.73
N VAL A 65 -2.62 -4.17 -5.39
CA VAL A 65 -1.40 -4.98 -5.46
C VAL A 65 -0.90 -4.99 -6.90
N LEU A 66 0.32 -4.50 -7.10
CA LEU A 66 1.02 -4.57 -8.38
C LEU A 66 1.94 -5.79 -8.35
N ASP A 67 1.49 -6.90 -8.90
CA ASP A 67 2.15 -8.21 -8.91
C ASP A 67 2.50 -8.63 -10.35
N GLY A 68 3.34 -7.84 -11.01
CA GLY A 68 3.66 -8.03 -12.43
C GLY A 68 4.28 -9.38 -12.78
N ASP A 69 4.92 -10.05 -11.84
CA ASP A 69 5.49 -11.40 -11.98
C ASP A 69 4.49 -12.50 -11.61
N ASN A 70 3.30 -12.15 -11.13
CA ASN A 70 2.27 -13.08 -10.69
C ASN A 70 2.76 -14.11 -9.64
N ILE A 71 3.62 -13.65 -8.73
CA ILE A 71 4.19 -14.52 -7.68
C ILE A 71 3.15 -14.88 -6.62
N LEU A 72 2.24 -13.96 -6.33
CA LEU A 72 1.22 -14.18 -5.30
C LEU A 72 0.17 -15.20 -5.70
N GLY A 73 -0.10 -15.35 -7.01
CA GLY A 73 -0.96 -16.40 -7.57
C GLY A 73 -2.37 -16.48 -6.98
N LYS A 74 -2.83 -15.44 -6.28
CA LYS A 74 -4.12 -15.40 -5.57
C LYS A 74 -4.93 -14.19 -6.00
N SER A 75 -6.25 -14.37 -6.03
CA SER A 75 -7.22 -13.30 -6.11
C SER A 75 -7.77 -12.99 -4.71
N PHE A 76 -8.07 -11.73 -4.46
CA PHE A 76 -8.70 -11.24 -3.25
C PHE A 76 -10.01 -10.53 -3.61
N GLU A 77 -11.06 -10.70 -2.83
CA GLU A 77 -12.37 -10.10 -3.13
C GLU A 77 -12.38 -8.58 -2.96
N ASN A 78 -11.67 -8.09 -1.95
CA ASN A 78 -11.68 -6.68 -1.53
C ASN A 78 -10.41 -5.92 -1.91
N LEU A 79 -9.42 -6.59 -2.53
CA LEU A 79 -8.17 -5.99 -3.00
C LEU A 79 -8.04 -6.22 -4.51
N LYS A 80 -7.71 -5.16 -5.23
CA LYS A 80 -7.41 -5.26 -6.66
C LYS A 80 -5.99 -5.76 -6.85
N VAL A 81 -5.82 -6.95 -7.41
CA VAL A 81 -4.52 -7.51 -7.76
C VAL A 81 -4.33 -7.40 -9.27
N CYS A 82 -3.25 -6.75 -9.68
CA CYS A 82 -2.87 -6.57 -11.09
C CYS A 82 -1.68 -7.48 -11.37
N THR A 83 -1.87 -8.51 -12.20
CA THR A 83 -0.85 -9.50 -12.56
C THR A 83 -0.35 -9.33 -14.00
N ALA A 84 -1.16 -8.76 -14.88
CA ALA A 84 -0.74 -8.43 -16.24
C ALA A 84 -0.13 -7.03 -16.29
N ILE A 85 0.94 -6.85 -17.06
CA ILE A 85 1.65 -5.57 -17.15
C ILE A 85 0.74 -4.42 -17.59
N GLY A 86 -0.17 -4.64 -18.53
CA GLY A 86 -1.12 -3.61 -18.96
C GLY A 86 -2.11 -3.21 -17.86
N GLU A 87 -2.46 -4.12 -16.95
CA GLU A 87 -3.27 -3.80 -15.78
C GLU A 87 -2.47 -2.98 -14.76
N CYS A 88 -1.21 -3.35 -14.54
CA CYS A 88 -0.30 -2.61 -13.67
C CYS A 88 -0.10 -1.18 -14.20
N GLU A 89 0.12 -1.01 -15.50
CA GLU A 89 0.28 0.31 -16.13
C GLU A 89 -0.97 1.18 -15.97
N LYS A 90 -2.15 0.61 -16.22
CA LYS A 90 -3.41 1.32 -15.99
C LYS A 90 -3.59 1.73 -14.52
N GLN A 91 -3.22 0.83 -13.62
CA GLN A 91 -3.34 1.10 -12.19
C GLN A 91 -2.33 2.17 -11.72
N ILE A 92 -1.13 2.21 -12.30
CA ILE A 92 -0.15 3.28 -12.04
C ILE A 92 -0.74 4.64 -12.44
N ASP A 93 -1.46 4.75 -13.55
CA ASP A 93 -2.14 5.99 -13.93
C ASP A 93 -3.17 6.42 -12.88
N GLU A 94 -4.00 5.51 -12.41
CA GLU A 94 -5.02 5.79 -11.39
C GLU A 94 -4.39 6.21 -10.04
N ILE A 95 -3.32 5.53 -9.61
CA ILE A 95 -2.55 5.86 -8.41
C ILE A 95 -1.91 7.26 -8.56
N PHE A 96 -1.29 7.53 -9.70
CA PHE A 96 -0.64 8.81 -9.97
C PHE A 96 -1.63 9.97 -9.84
N ILE A 97 -2.82 9.84 -10.42
CA ILE A 97 -3.88 10.84 -10.29
C ILE A 97 -4.27 11.01 -8.82
N THR A 98 -4.48 9.93 -8.09
CA THR A 98 -4.85 9.96 -6.67
C THR A 98 -3.80 10.67 -5.82
N VAL A 99 -2.52 10.33 -5.99
CA VAL A 99 -1.41 10.97 -5.25
C VAL A 99 -1.32 12.45 -5.59
N ARG A 100 -1.39 12.80 -6.87
CA ARG A 100 -1.35 14.19 -7.34
C ARG A 100 -2.48 15.02 -6.74
N ASP A 101 -3.70 14.52 -6.79
CA ASP A 101 -4.88 15.26 -6.36
C ASP A 101 -4.88 15.46 -4.83
N ARG A 102 -4.47 14.43 -4.06
CA ARG A 102 -4.31 14.54 -2.60
C ARG A 102 -3.17 15.52 -2.23
N ASN A 103 -2.06 15.51 -2.97
CA ASN A 103 -0.96 16.45 -2.79
C ASN A 103 -1.41 17.90 -3.03
N ASN A 104 -2.12 18.16 -4.13
CA ASN A 104 -2.61 19.50 -4.46
C ASN A 104 -3.60 19.99 -3.40
N ALA A 105 -4.60 19.18 -3.03
CA ALA A 105 -5.56 19.52 -2.00
C ALA A 105 -4.90 19.78 -0.63
N TYR A 106 -3.86 19.01 -0.28
CA TYR A 106 -3.09 19.23 0.94
C TYR A 106 -2.37 20.59 0.92
N LYS A 107 -1.67 20.91 -0.18
CA LYS A 107 -0.98 22.19 -0.34
C LYS A 107 -1.94 23.38 -0.27
N GLU A 108 -3.05 23.31 -1.00
CA GLU A 108 -4.08 24.36 -1.01
C GLU A 108 -4.67 24.59 0.40
N ALA A 109 -4.89 23.51 1.16
CA ALA A 109 -5.39 23.62 2.53
C ALA A 109 -4.37 24.31 3.46
N ILE A 110 -3.09 23.95 3.37
CA ILE A 110 -2.01 24.58 4.15
C ILE A 110 -1.87 26.06 3.80
N GLU A 111 -1.81 26.40 2.51
CA GLU A 111 -1.70 27.79 2.04
C GLU A 111 -2.89 28.64 2.48
N ALA A 112 -4.08 28.06 2.50
CA ALA A 112 -5.31 28.74 2.96
C ALA A 112 -5.48 28.77 4.49
N GLY A 113 -4.56 28.16 5.26
CA GLY A 113 -4.69 28.03 6.73
C GLY A 113 -5.90 27.19 7.15
N LYS A 114 -6.35 26.28 6.28
CA LYS A 114 -7.51 25.40 6.51
C LYS A 114 -7.06 24.02 7.03
N LYS A 115 -7.99 23.32 7.69
CA LYS A 115 -7.78 21.93 8.06
C LYS A 115 -7.65 21.07 6.80
N THR A 116 -6.65 20.21 6.76
CA THR A 116 -6.47 19.25 5.68
C THR A 116 -7.58 18.21 5.66
N GLN A 117 -7.94 17.74 4.48
CA GLN A 117 -8.95 16.70 4.32
C GLN A 117 -8.42 15.37 4.86
N ASN A 118 -9.25 14.65 5.61
CA ASN A 118 -8.96 13.29 6.03
C ASN A 118 -9.47 12.31 4.95
N TYR A 119 -8.56 11.64 4.26
CA TYR A 119 -8.89 10.66 3.25
C TYR A 119 -9.05 9.25 3.84
N GLU A 120 -9.82 8.40 3.17
CA GLU A 120 -9.82 6.97 3.47
C GLU A 120 -8.42 6.37 3.25
N PRO A 121 -7.96 5.51 4.17
CA PRO A 121 -6.69 4.82 4.04
C PRO A 121 -6.60 3.98 2.77
N PHE A 122 -5.45 4.03 2.10
CA PHE A 122 -5.21 3.31 0.85
C PHE A 122 -3.83 2.66 0.85
N PHE A 123 -3.80 1.34 0.66
CA PHE A 123 -2.56 0.59 0.52
C PHE A 123 -2.18 0.38 -0.94
N ILE A 124 -0.90 0.53 -1.23
CA ILE A 124 -0.29 0.17 -2.51
C ILE A 124 0.82 -0.84 -2.20
N VAL A 125 0.63 -2.07 -2.63
CA VAL A 125 1.64 -3.12 -2.48
C VAL A 125 2.30 -3.34 -3.83
N ILE A 126 3.62 -3.20 -3.88
CA ILE A 126 4.42 -3.43 -5.08
C ILE A 126 5.27 -4.67 -4.83
N ASN A 127 4.85 -5.78 -5.41
CA ASN A 127 5.63 -7.00 -5.34
C ASN A 127 6.78 -6.92 -6.34
N SER A 128 8.03 -7.00 -5.84
CA SER A 128 9.24 -6.90 -6.69
C SER A 128 9.31 -5.61 -7.53
N LEU A 129 9.56 -4.48 -6.86
CA LEU A 129 9.67 -3.17 -7.53
C LEU A 129 10.65 -3.19 -8.73
N ALA A 130 11.78 -3.89 -8.60
CA ALA A 130 12.79 -3.96 -9.65
C ALA A 130 12.24 -4.66 -10.90
N THR A 131 11.56 -5.79 -10.73
CA THR A 131 10.95 -6.55 -11.82
C THR A 131 9.82 -5.77 -12.47
N LEU A 132 8.91 -5.23 -11.66
CA LEU A 132 7.82 -4.39 -12.18
C LEU A 132 8.38 -3.24 -13.02
N ARG A 133 9.37 -2.51 -12.49
CA ARG A 133 9.97 -1.37 -13.18
C ARG A 133 10.66 -1.78 -14.50
N ALA A 134 11.27 -2.95 -14.57
CA ALA A 134 11.89 -3.44 -15.79
C ALA A 134 10.87 -3.71 -16.92
N MET A 135 9.65 -4.09 -16.57
CA MET A 135 8.55 -4.44 -17.49
C MET A 135 7.74 -3.24 -17.96
N LEU A 136 7.74 -2.14 -17.21
CA LEU A 136 6.95 -0.94 -17.52
C LEU A 136 7.49 -0.19 -18.73
N SER A 137 6.59 0.50 -19.46
CA SER A 137 6.96 1.53 -20.43
C SER A 137 7.66 2.72 -19.75
N ASP A 138 8.44 3.49 -20.51
CA ASP A 138 9.22 4.60 -19.93
C ASP A 138 8.31 5.68 -19.31
N GLU A 139 7.16 5.96 -19.90
CA GLU A 139 6.15 6.86 -19.33
C GLU A 139 5.68 6.37 -17.96
N LYS A 140 5.43 5.06 -17.81
CA LYS A 140 4.95 4.49 -16.55
C LYS A 140 6.04 4.40 -15.49
N LYS A 141 7.30 4.20 -15.91
CA LYS A 141 8.47 4.30 -15.02
C LYS A 141 8.59 5.69 -14.41
N GLU A 142 8.39 6.72 -15.22
CA GLU A 142 8.43 8.11 -14.75
C GLU A 142 7.29 8.39 -13.76
N LYS A 143 6.05 7.99 -14.10
CA LYS A 143 4.90 8.14 -13.19
C LYS A 143 5.11 7.38 -11.87
N LEU A 144 5.60 6.16 -11.92
CA LEU A 144 5.92 5.38 -10.72
C LEU A 144 6.98 6.07 -9.86
N SER A 145 8.03 6.63 -10.48
CA SER A 145 9.05 7.40 -9.77
C SER A 145 8.43 8.64 -9.08
N LEU A 146 7.56 9.37 -9.77
CA LEU A 146 6.85 10.51 -9.20
C LEU A 146 5.92 10.10 -8.04
N ILE A 147 5.22 8.98 -8.14
CA ILE A 147 4.41 8.42 -7.05
C ILE A 147 5.29 8.20 -5.81
N LEU A 148 6.45 7.56 -5.97
CA LEU A 148 7.36 7.26 -4.87
C LEU A 148 7.99 8.52 -4.26
N GLU A 149 8.33 9.53 -5.07
CA GLU A 149 9.02 10.73 -4.63
C GLU A 149 8.09 11.81 -4.03
N LYS A 150 6.88 11.95 -4.57
CA LYS A 150 5.97 13.07 -4.26
C LYS A 150 4.89 12.74 -3.26
N GLY A 151 4.82 11.51 -2.80
CA GLY A 151 3.85 11.10 -1.80
C GLY A 151 4.22 11.52 -0.38
N SER A 152 3.23 11.43 0.50
CA SER A 152 3.39 11.72 1.93
C SER A 152 2.41 10.87 2.74
N SER A 153 2.80 10.48 3.95
CA SER A 153 1.90 9.83 4.91
C SER A 153 0.66 10.67 5.24
N ASN A 154 0.77 12.00 5.10
CA ASN A 154 -0.36 12.93 5.27
C ASN A 154 -1.50 12.73 4.25
N TYR A 155 -1.28 11.96 3.20
CA TYR A 155 -2.31 11.67 2.19
C TYR A 155 -3.12 10.41 2.51
N ASN A 156 -2.90 9.77 3.66
CA ASN A 156 -3.45 8.47 4.02
C ASN A 156 -3.20 7.41 2.93
N ILE A 157 -1.97 7.37 2.42
CA ILE A 157 -1.48 6.36 1.50
C ILE A 157 -0.25 5.72 2.13
N ALA A 158 -0.20 4.40 2.14
CA ALA A 158 0.97 3.63 2.53
C ALA A 158 1.40 2.71 1.37
N ILE A 159 2.65 2.84 0.94
CA ILE A 159 3.26 1.98 -0.06
C ILE A 159 4.09 0.92 0.65
N ILE A 160 3.93 -0.33 0.24
CA ILE A 160 4.71 -1.47 0.71
C ILE A 160 5.48 -2.05 -0.48
N VAL A 161 6.78 -2.16 -0.32
CA VAL A 161 7.72 -2.65 -1.34
C VAL A 161 8.52 -3.82 -0.81
#